data_69a3962f0577be7b38c29e22b56fcdd9
#
_entry.id   69a3962f0577be7b38c29e22b56fcdd9
#
_cell.length_a   1.000
_cell.length_b   1.000
_cell.length_c   1.000
_cell.angle_alpha   90.00
_cell.angle_beta   90.00
_cell.angle_gamma   90.00
#
_symmetry.space_group_name_H-M   'P 1'
#
loop_
_entity.id
_entity.type
_entity.pdbx_description
1 polymer ?
#
loop_
_entity_poly.entity_id
_entity_poly.type
_entity_poly.pdbx_seq_one_letter_code
_entity_poly.pdbx_strand_id
1 'polypeptide(L)'
;MCLQVQVVCDAMRRAMLCQKNADRYLLPVLTSYVRKQTDKDLADALIKVKAVREAEREIGRQVVSADEAMKYLLYLVDVNRLYDVALGLYDFDLVMFVAAKSNKDPKEYVPFLNKLRRSDFSIGILRSLSVNYICVTIDVNK
;
A
#
# COMPACT_ATOMS: atom_id res chain seq x y z
N MET A 1 8.95 19.51 6.55
CA MET A 1 8.21 18.80 7.63
C MET A 1 9.08 18.74 8.87
N CYS A 2 8.53 18.97 10.05
CA CYS A 2 9.33 19.01 11.27
C CYS A 2 9.79 17.60 11.68
N LEU A 3 11.09 17.42 11.89
CA LEU A 3 11.71 16.15 12.31
C LEU A 3 11.03 15.55 13.55
N GLN A 4 10.55 16.41 14.45
CA GLN A 4 9.82 16.02 15.67
C GLN A 4 8.52 15.24 15.36
N VAL A 5 7.76 15.66 14.34
CA VAL A 5 6.51 14.97 13.95
C VAL A 5 6.80 13.55 13.45
N GLN A 6 7.89 13.37 12.69
CA GLN A 6 8.28 12.04 12.20
C GLN A 6 8.63 11.10 13.37
N VAL A 7 9.45 11.58 14.32
CA VAL A 7 9.86 10.77 15.48
C VAL A 7 8.66 10.38 16.33
N VAL A 8 7.75 11.31 16.59
CA VAL A 8 6.52 11.05 17.37
C VAL A 8 5.63 10.04 16.66
N CYS A 9 5.38 10.21 15.37
CA CYS A 9 4.57 9.27 14.57
C CYS A 9 5.17 7.85 14.58
N ASP A 10 6.49 7.73 14.45
CA ASP A 10 7.17 6.43 14.47
C ASP A 10 7.13 5.77 15.86
N ALA A 11 7.29 6.55 16.93
CA ALA A 11 7.18 6.05 18.29
C ALA A 11 5.77 5.56 18.61
N MET A 12 4.75 6.34 18.26
CA MET A 12 3.34 5.97 18.43
C MET A 12 2.99 4.71 17.66
N ARG A 13 3.42 4.62 16.40
CA ARG A 13 3.19 3.47 15.54
C ARG A 13 3.80 2.20 16.13
N ARG A 14 5.06 2.26 16.56
CA ARG A 14 5.72 1.12 17.22
C ARG A 14 4.97 0.69 18.48
N ALA A 15 4.56 1.62 19.32
CA ALA A 15 3.79 1.32 20.52
C ALA A 15 2.46 0.62 20.20
N MET A 16 1.72 1.08 19.17
CA MET A 16 0.45 0.47 18.75
C MET A 16 0.63 -0.92 18.13
N LEU A 17 1.68 -1.12 17.32
CA LEU A 17 1.95 -2.41 16.66
C LEU A 17 2.48 -3.48 17.62
N CYS A 18 3.12 -3.10 18.74
CA CYS A 18 3.58 -4.03 19.77
C CYS A 18 2.44 -4.58 20.67
N GLN A 19 1.24 -4.04 20.56
CA GLN A 19 0.10 -4.49 21.37
C GLN A 19 -0.49 -5.80 20.85
N LYS A 20 -0.98 -6.65 21.77
CA LYS A 20 -1.65 -7.93 21.43
C LYS A 20 -2.89 -7.75 20.55
N ASN A 21 -3.53 -6.57 20.58
CA ASN A 21 -4.71 -6.23 19.80
C ASN A 21 -4.38 -5.16 18.74
N ALA A 22 -3.29 -5.33 18.00
CA ALA A 22 -2.82 -4.36 16.98
C ALA A 22 -3.90 -4.03 15.93
N ASP A 23 -4.81 -4.98 15.65
CA ASP A 23 -5.88 -4.81 14.67
C ASP A 23 -6.86 -3.68 15.02
N ARG A 24 -7.06 -3.40 16.32
CA ARG A 24 -7.91 -2.30 16.79
C ARG A 24 -7.29 -0.92 16.50
N TYR A 25 -5.98 -0.87 16.35
CA TYR A 25 -5.24 0.38 16.13
C TYR A 25 -4.95 0.65 14.65
N LEU A 26 -5.58 -0.10 13.73
CA LEU A 26 -5.35 0.06 12.29
C LEU A 26 -5.55 1.50 11.83
N LEU A 27 -6.68 2.14 12.16
CA LEU A 27 -6.96 3.52 11.75
C LEU A 27 -5.97 4.55 12.33
N PRO A 28 -5.65 4.53 13.64
CA PRO A 28 -4.57 5.36 14.19
C PRO A 28 -3.20 5.13 13.55
N VAL A 29 -2.87 3.88 13.23
CA VAL A 29 -1.62 3.54 12.53
C VAL A 29 -1.61 4.17 11.13
N LEU A 30 -2.70 4.06 10.37
CA LEU A 30 -2.84 4.71 9.06
C LEU A 30 -2.70 6.23 9.16
N THR A 31 -3.31 6.85 10.17
CA THR A 31 -3.14 8.30 10.43
C THR A 31 -1.68 8.68 10.66
N SER A 32 -0.91 7.86 11.39
CA SER A 32 0.52 8.10 11.63
C SER A 32 1.36 8.07 10.35
N TYR A 33 0.98 7.24 9.37
CA TYR A 33 1.61 7.21 8.05
C TYR A 33 1.26 8.47 7.23
N VAL A 34 -0.02 8.81 7.17
CA VAL A 34 -0.50 9.98 6.40
C VAL A 34 0.11 11.29 6.92
N ARG A 35 0.28 11.43 8.23
CA ARG A 35 0.84 12.64 8.85
C ARG A 35 2.29 12.93 8.44
N LYS A 36 3.04 11.93 8.03
CA LYS A 36 4.39 12.11 7.50
C LYS A 36 4.42 12.69 6.09
N GLN A 37 3.34 12.58 5.33
CA GLN A 37 3.13 13.14 4.00
C GLN A 37 4.17 12.72 2.95
N THR A 38 4.93 11.64 3.18
CA THR A 38 5.83 11.10 2.18
C THR A 38 5.14 10.02 1.35
N ASP A 39 5.51 9.88 0.08
CA ASP A 39 4.92 8.85 -0.79
C ASP A 39 5.30 7.45 -0.33
N LYS A 40 6.47 7.30 0.29
CA LYS A 40 6.89 6.05 0.93
C LYS A 40 5.97 5.64 2.08
N ASP A 41 5.65 6.57 2.98
CA ASP A 41 4.74 6.30 4.09
C ASP A 41 3.31 6.00 3.59
N LEU A 42 2.86 6.66 2.52
CA LEU A 42 1.58 6.34 1.88
C LEU A 42 1.60 4.94 1.25
N ALA A 43 2.70 4.54 0.63
CA ALA A 43 2.88 3.18 0.12
C ALA A 43 2.81 2.14 1.25
N ASP A 44 3.48 2.38 2.37
CA ASP A 44 3.42 1.52 3.56
C ASP A 44 2.00 1.43 4.13
N ALA A 45 1.25 2.54 4.14
CA ALA A 45 -0.16 2.55 4.55
C ALA A 45 -1.03 1.68 3.62
N LEU A 46 -0.84 1.77 2.31
CA LEU A 46 -1.55 0.96 1.33
C LEU A 46 -1.23 -0.53 1.46
N ILE A 47 0.03 -0.88 1.69
CA ILE A 47 0.48 -2.26 1.93
C ILE A 47 -0.18 -2.82 3.20
N LYS A 48 -0.33 -2.01 4.24
CA LYS A 48 -1.07 -2.41 5.46
C LYS A 48 -2.53 -2.71 5.18
N VAL A 49 -3.22 -1.87 4.41
CA VAL A 49 -4.63 -2.12 4.04
C VAL A 49 -4.76 -3.37 3.17
N LYS A 50 -3.80 -3.61 2.27
CA LYS A 50 -3.74 -4.85 1.48
C LYS A 50 -3.60 -6.07 2.38
N ALA A 51 -2.68 -6.05 3.34
CA ALA A 51 -2.49 -7.16 4.30
C ALA A 51 -3.76 -7.48 5.09
N VAL A 52 -4.52 -6.45 5.52
CA VAL A 52 -5.81 -6.64 6.18
C VAL A 52 -6.82 -7.29 5.24
N ARG A 53 -6.86 -6.90 3.97
CA ARG A 53 -7.75 -7.49 2.96
C ARG A 53 -7.43 -8.96 2.68
N GLU A 54 -6.16 -9.31 2.66
CA GLU A 54 -5.71 -10.71 2.53
C GLU A 54 -6.09 -11.53 3.76
N ALA A 55 -5.86 -10.99 4.95
CA ALA A 55 -6.25 -11.62 6.21
C ALA A 55 -7.78 -11.81 6.33
N GLU A 56 -8.60 -10.86 5.83
CA GLU A 56 -10.06 -11.01 5.76
C GLU A 56 -10.47 -12.17 4.85
N ARG A 57 -9.76 -12.42 3.77
CA ARG A 57 -10.05 -13.54 2.85
C ARG A 57 -9.69 -14.90 3.45
N GLU A 58 -8.62 -14.96 4.25
CA GLU A 58 -8.10 -16.21 4.82
C GLU A 58 -8.76 -16.57 6.15
N ILE A 59 -8.89 -15.62 7.06
CA ILE A 59 -9.29 -15.85 8.45
C ILE A 59 -10.75 -15.45 8.71
N GLY A 60 -11.31 -14.60 7.82
CA GLY A 60 -12.64 -14.05 7.97
C GLY A 60 -12.63 -12.63 8.58
N ARG A 61 -13.74 -12.28 9.27
CA ARG A 61 -13.99 -10.89 9.70
C ARG A 61 -12.93 -10.36 10.66
N GLN A 62 -12.28 -9.27 10.28
CA GLN A 62 -11.39 -8.47 11.11
C GLN A 62 -12.16 -7.44 11.94
N VAL A 63 -11.51 -6.85 12.95
CA VAL A 63 -12.10 -5.80 13.80
C VAL A 63 -12.40 -4.55 12.98
N VAL A 64 -11.48 -4.19 12.06
CA VAL A 64 -11.65 -3.12 11.07
C VAL A 64 -11.52 -3.74 9.70
N SER A 65 -12.51 -3.52 8.83
CA SER A 65 -12.48 -4.08 7.49
C SER A 65 -11.52 -3.33 6.58
N ALA A 66 -10.96 -4.02 5.58
CA ALA A 66 -10.11 -3.39 4.57
C ALA A 66 -10.85 -2.29 3.80
N ASP A 67 -12.15 -2.47 3.58
CA ASP A 67 -13.01 -1.46 2.95
C ASP A 67 -13.13 -0.18 3.77
N GLU A 68 -13.28 -0.31 5.08
CA GLU A 68 -13.35 0.80 6.01
C GLU A 68 -12.00 1.52 6.10
N ALA A 69 -10.92 0.77 6.20
CA ALA A 69 -9.55 1.29 6.21
C ALA A 69 -9.22 2.07 4.92
N MET A 70 -9.64 1.56 3.75
CA MET A 70 -9.43 2.24 2.47
C MET A 70 -10.24 3.53 2.37
N LYS A 71 -11.53 3.52 2.77
CA LYS A 71 -12.35 4.73 2.82
C LYS A 71 -11.75 5.78 3.75
N TYR A 72 -11.20 5.36 4.87
CA TYR A 72 -10.54 6.24 5.81
C TYR A 72 -9.28 6.89 5.21
N LEU A 73 -8.45 6.13 4.47
CA LEU A 73 -7.32 6.69 3.74
C LEU A 73 -7.75 7.70 2.68
N LEU A 74 -8.80 7.39 1.91
CA LEU A 74 -9.36 8.30 0.89
C LEU A 74 -9.97 9.58 1.49
N TYR A 75 -10.38 9.54 2.75
CA TYR A 75 -10.81 10.73 3.47
C TYR A 75 -9.62 11.62 3.89
N LEU A 76 -8.48 11.02 4.26
CA LEU A 76 -7.30 11.74 4.76
C LEU A 76 -6.37 12.26 3.66
N VAL A 77 -6.35 11.59 2.50
CA VAL A 77 -5.40 11.83 1.40
C VAL A 77 -6.16 12.07 0.11
N ASP A 78 -5.64 12.95 -0.73
CA ASP A 78 -6.19 13.17 -2.07
C ASP A 78 -6.19 11.87 -2.89
N VAL A 79 -7.31 11.61 -3.56
CA VAL A 79 -7.55 10.40 -4.36
C VAL A 79 -6.49 10.20 -5.44
N ASN A 80 -6.12 11.28 -6.14
CA ASN A 80 -5.16 11.19 -7.25
C ASN A 80 -3.78 10.83 -6.73
N ARG A 81 -3.35 11.45 -5.63
CA ARG A 81 -2.08 11.13 -4.99
C ARG A 81 -2.03 9.68 -4.51
N LEU A 82 -3.10 9.21 -3.87
CA LEU A 82 -3.17 7.82 -3.40
C LEU A 82 -3.16 6.83 -4.57
N TYR A 83 -3.82 7.17 -5.65
CA TYR A 83 -3.84 6.39 -6.89
C TYR A 83 -2.46 6.31 -7.54
N ASP A 84 -1.73 7.43 -7.63
CA ASP A 84 -0.38 7.49 -8.18
C ASP A 84 0.62 6.68 -7.36
N VAL A 85 0.53 6.75 -6.02
CA VAL A 85 1.35 5.93 -5.11
C VAL A 85 1.03 4.44 -5.30
N ALA A 86 -0.26 4.08 -5.43
CA ALA A 86 -0.67 2.71 -5.68
C ALA A 86 -0.15 2.18 -7.02
N LEU A 87 -0.17 2.99 -8.08
CA LEU A 87 0.45 2.67 -9.38
C LEU A 87 1.95 2.41 -9.24
N GLY A 88 2.65 3.24 -8.45
CA GLY A 88 4.08 3.10 -8.17
C GLY A 88 4.45 1.80 -7.45
N LEU A 89 3.52 1.15 -6.77
CA LEU A 89 3.71 -0.16 -6.15
C LEU A 89 3.63 -1.33 -7.15
N TYR A 90 3.23 -1.08 -8.39
CA TYR A 90 3.00 -2.11 -9.41
C TYR A 90 2.05 -3.23 -8.99
N ASP A 91 1.12 -2.93 -8.11
CA ASP A 91 0.10 -3.85 -7.61
C ASP A 91 -1.28 -3.46 -8.16
N PHE A 92 -1.66 -4.11 -9.26
CA PHE A 92 -2.91 -3.79 -9.96
C PHE A 92 -4.17 -4.06 -9.15
N ASP A 93 -4.15 -5.08 -8.28
CA ASP A 93 -5.30 -5.39 -7.41
C ASP A 93 -5.51 -4.27 -6.38
N LEU A 94 -4.40 -3.71 -5.87
CA LEU A 94 -4.44 -2.57 -4.97
C LEU A 94 -4.90 -1.30 -5.69
N VAL A 95 -4.40 -1.03 -6.90
CA VAL A 95 -4.85 0.12 -7.71
C VAL A 95 -6.33 0.02 -8.04
N MET A 96 -6.81 -1.16 -8.43
CA MET A 96 -8.23 -1.42 -8.67
C MET A 96 -9.07 -1.20 -7.41
N PHE A 97 -8.54 -1.58 -6.25
CA PHE A 97 -9.21 -1.38 -4.97
C PHE A 97 -9.33 0.10 -4.61
N VAL A 98 -8.25 0.88 -4.76
CA VAL A 98 -8.26 2.34 -4.58
C VAL A 98 -9.26 2.98 -5.55
N ALA A 99 -9.20 2.63 -6.82
CA ALA A 99 -10.07 3.19 -7.85
C ALA A 99 -11.56 2.87 -7.59
N ALA A 100 -11.88 1.63 -7.21
CA ALA A 100 -13.25 1.21 -6.92
C ALA A 100 -13.85 1.90 -5.69
N LYS A 101 -13.03 2.31 -4.72
CA LYS A 101 -13.48 3.03 -3.52
C LYS A 101 -13.43 4.55 -3.68
N SER A 102 -12.68 5.03 -4.68
CA SER A 102 -12.63 6.41 -5.07
C SER A 102 -13.71 6.68 -6.09
N ASN A 103 -14.62 7.41 -6.10
CA ASN A 103 -15.70 7.65 -7.08
C ASN A 103 -15.21 7.91 -8.54
N LYS A 104 -14.11 7.27 -8.96
CA LYS A 104 -13.62 7.33 -10.35
C LYS A 104 -14.50 6.48 -11.26
N ASP A 105 -14.72 6.94 -12.49
CA ASP A 105 -15.52 6.18 -13.46
C ASP A 105 -14.76 4.89 -13.89
N PRO A 106 -15.35 3.71 -13.69
CA PRO A 106 -14.76 2.45 -14.13
C PRO A 106 -14.43 2.40 -15.63
N LYS A 107 -15.18 3.12 -16.45
CA LYS A 107 -14.96 3.19 -17.89
C LYS A 107 -13.64 3.85 -18.27
N GLU A 108 -13.11 4.71 -17.40
CA GLU A 108 -11.84 5.40 -17.64
C GLU A 108 -10.64 4.57 -17.14
N TYR A 109 -10.69 4.07 -15.92
CA TYR A 109 -9.52 3.44 -15.32
C TYR A 109 -9.34 1.95 -15.68
N VAL A 110 -10.42 1.20 -15.89
CA VAL A 110 -10.32 -0.25 -16.18
C VAL A 110 -9.58 -0.54 -17.48
N PRO A 111 -9.87 0.12 -18.62
CA PRO A 111 -9.13 -0.09 -19.87
C PRO A 111 -7.66 0.30 -19.73
N PHE A 112 -7.37 1.40 -19.03
CA PHE A 112 -6.01 1.88 -18.78
C PHE A 112 -5.21 0.85 -17.97
N LEU A 113 -5.74 0.36 -16.85
CA LEU A 113 -5.09 -0.65 -16.03
C LEU A 113 -4.89 -1.98 -16.74
N ASN A 114 -5.88 -2.42 -17.56
CA ASN A 114 -5.72 -3.62 -18.37
C ASN A 114 -4.61 -3.47 -19.41
N LYS A 115 -4.44 -2.29 -19.99
CA LYS A 115 -3.34 -2.01 -20.91
C LYS A 115 -2.00 -2.05 -20.21
N LEU A 116 -1.88 -1.42 -19.01
CA LEU A 116 -0.67 -1.47 -18.20
C LEU A 116 -0.33 -2.92 -17.81
N ARG A 117 -1.29 -3.68 -17.31
CA ARG A 117 -1.08 -5.09 -16.92
C ARG A 117 -0.53 -5.94 -18.07
N ARG A 118 -0.95 -5.68 -19.30
CA ARG A 118 -0.42 -6.39 -20.49
C ARG A 118 1.02 -6.00 -20.81
N SER A 119 1.37 -4.70 -20.65
CA SER A 119 2.74 -4.23 -20.90
C SER A 119 3.71 -4.67 -19.79
N ASP A 120 3.27 -4.69 -18.52
CA ASP A 120 4.11 -5.09 -17.40
C ASP A 120 4.38 -6.58 -17.31
N PHE A 121 3.55 -7.43 -17.93
CA PHE A 121 3.87 -8.85 -18.06
C PHE A 121 5.23 -9.05 -18.75
N SER A 122 5.55 -8.22 -19.74
CA SER A 122 6.85 -8.23 -20.42
C SER A 122 7.97 -7.64 -19.56
N ILE A 123 7.69 -6.60 -18.78
CA ILE A 123 8.64 -5.92 -17.90
C ILE A 123 8.88 -6.72 -16.60
N GLY A 124 7.85 -7.37 -16.07
CA GLY A 124 7.93 -8.22 -14.88
C GLY A 124 8.89 -9.40 -15.06
N ILE A 125 8.91 -10.00 -16.24
CA ILE A 125 9.86 -11.07 -16.61
C ILE A 125 11.29 -10.50 -16.61
N LEU A 126 11.53 -9.34 -17.20
CA LEU A 126 12.84 -8.70 -17.25
C LEU A 126 13.33 -8.30 -15.85
N ARG A 127 12.43 -7.84 -14.98
CA ARG A 127 12.75 -7.45 -13.60
C ARG A 127 13.05 -8.66 -12.72
N SER A 128 12.32 -9.75 -12.87
CA SER A 128 12.60 -11.04 -12.21
C SER A 128 13.97 -11.60 -12.62
N LEU A 129 14.33 -11.47 -13.90
CA LEU A 129 15.65 -11.87 -14.40
C LEU A 129 16.77 -10.97 -13.88
N SER A 130 16.56 -9.65 -13.77
CA SER A 130 17.55 -8.72 -13.26
C SER A 130 17.81 -8.89 -11.76
N VAL A 131 16.80 -9.18 -10.95
CA VAL A 131 16.94 -9.47 -9.52
C VAL A 131 17.72 -10.78 -9.32
N ASN A 132 17.43 -11.81 -10.10
CA ASN A 132 18.21 -13.05 -10.06
C ASN A 132 19.66 -12.84 -10.49
N TYR A 133 19.92 -11.95 -11.46
CA TYR A 133 21.29 -11.65 -11.90
C TYR A 133 22.09 -10.92 -10.81
N ILE A 134 21.45 -10.02 -10.06
CA ILE A 134 22.11 -9.31 -8.93
C ILE A 134 22.40 -10.27 -7.77
N CYS A 135 21.49 -11.19 -7.45
CA CYS A 135 21.73 -12.19 -6.41
C CYS A 135 22.89 -13.13 -6.77
N VAL A 136 22.96 -13.56 -8.03
CA VAL A 136 24.05 -14.46 -8.50
C VAL A 136 25.42 -13.76 -8.51
N THR A 137 25.47 -12.45 -8.81
CA THR A 137 26.75 -11.70 -8.81
C THR A 137 27.27 -11.38 -7.40
N ILE A 138 26.40 -11.36 -6.38
CA ILE A 138 26.83 -11.16 -4.98
C ILE A 138 27.43 -12.44 -4.39
N ASP A 139 26.96 -13.62 -4.78
CA ASP A 139 27.49 -14.90 -4.27
C ASP A 139 28.82 -15.33 -4.89
N VAL A 140 29.22 -14.76 -6.03
CA VAL A 140 30.50 -15.10 -6.71
C VAL A 140 31.71 -14.30 -6.14
N ASN A 141 31.46 -13.31 -5.27
CA ASN A 141 32.50 -12.44 -4.69
C ASN A 141 32.78 -12.73 -3.20
N LYS A 142 32.57 -13.98 -2.76
CA LYS A 142 33.05 -14.46 -1.45
C LYS A 142 34.16 -15.47 -1.59
#